data_a2f2999b3175f808c4db3de1786f7c04
#
_entry.id   a2f2999b3175f808c4db3de1786f7c04
#
_cell.length_a   1.000
_cell.length_b   1.000
_cell.length_c   1.000
_cell.angle_alpha   90.00
_cell.angle_beta   90.00
_cell.angle_gamma   90.00
#
_symmetry.space_group_name_H-M   'P 1'
#
loop_
_entity.id
_entity.type
_entity.pdbx_description
1 polymer ?
#
loop_
_entity_poly.entity_id
_entity_poly.type
_entity_poly.pdbx_seq_one_letter_code
_entity_poly.pdbx_strand_id
1 'polypeptide(L)'
;NPKSHEKKDHYIDMMVEIRKSKGMTREEASLLIEDPLYLGVLMIKNGDADGEVSGADHATGDVLRPAFQYVKTAPGISVVSGAFIMILQDKKFGEDGVLIFADGAVHPNPTDKELAEIAVATAHTARAIGGFEPKIAMLSFSTKGSAEHELVDKVVIATKIAQEMAP
;
A
#
# COMPACT_ATOMS: atom_id res chain seq x y z
N ASN A 1 17.54 17.72 4.09
CA ASN A 1 18.67 17.24 3.30
C ASN A 1 19.21 15.95 3.91
N PRO A 2 19.15 14.80 3.21
CA PRO A 2 19.57 13.51 3.76
C PRO A 2 21.02 13.50 4.27
N LYS A 3 21.92 14.18 3.56
CA LYS A 3 23.36 14.20 3.92
C LYS A 3 23.67 14.93 5.22
N SER A 4 22.81 15.89 5.60
CA SER A 4 23.01 16.75 6.77
C SER A 4 21.86 16.70 7.77
N HIS A 5 21.06 15.61 7.75
CA HIS A 5 19.94 15.46 8.66
C HIS A 5 20.44 15.21 10.09
N GLU A 6 19.88 15.90 11.06
CA GLU A 6 20.33 15.84 12.48
C GLU A 6 20.23 14.45 13.08
N LYS A 7 19.24 13.64 12.67
CA LYS A 7 19.05 12.25 13.13
C LYS A 7 19.67 11.21 12.19
N LYS A 8 20.56 11.58 11.25
CA LYS A 8 21.12 10.66 10.25
C LYS A 8 21.72 9.42 10.89
N ASP A 9 22.55 9.56 11.90
CA ASP A 9 23.19 8.42 12.57
C ASP A 9 22.18 7.51 13.27
N HIS A 10 21.13 8.07 13.87
CA HIS A 10 20.05 7.33 14.50
C HIS A 10 19.31 6.46 13.46
N TYR A 11 19.00 7.01 12.27
CA TYR A 11 18.36 6.23 11.21
C TYR A 11 19.27 5.15 10.64
N ILE A 12 20.59 5.40 10.53
CA ILE A 12 21.57 4.38 10.15
C ILE A 12 21.52 3.21 11.13
N ASP A 13 21.52 3.48 12.41
CA ASP A 13 21.44 2.44 13.45
C ASP A 13 20.13 1.65 13.35
N MET A 14 19.00 2.33 13.11
CA MET A 14 17.70 1.70 12.86
C MET A 14 17.75 0.78 11.63
N MET A 15 18.34 1.23 10.52
CA MET A 15 18.48 0.44 9.30
C MET A 15 19.24 -0.86 9.56
N VAL A 16 20.39 -0.77 10.23
CA VAL A 16 21.22 -1.92 10.60
C VAL A 16 20.44 -2.88 11.47
N GLU A 17 19.77 -2.40 12.52
CA GLU A 17 19.03 -3.27 13.45
C GLU A 17 17.84 -3.98 12.76
N ILE A 18 17.02 -3.24 11.98
CA ILE A 18 15.86 -3.80 11.28
C ILE A 18 16.29 -4.85 10.23
N ARG A 19 17.42 -4.63 9.57
CA ARG A 19 17.93 -5.48 8.49
C ARG A 19 19.09 -6.39 8.89
N LYS A 20 19.37 -6.52 10.19
CA LYS A 20 20.46 -7.35 10.76
C LYS A 20 20.45 -8.78 10.23
N SER A 21 19.29 -9.42 10.19
CA SER A 21 19.11 -10.78 9.66
C SER A 21 19.37 -10.92 8.17
N LYS A 22 19.45 -9.79 7.44
CA LYS A 22 19.75 -9.71 6.01
C LYS A 22 21.18 -9.26 5.73
N GLY A 23 22.00 -9.11 6.78
CA GLY A 23 23.41 -8.75 6.67
C GLY A 23 23.69 -7.27 6.39
N MET A 24 22.73 -6.36 6.66
CA MET A 24 22.94 -4.92 6.48
C MET A 24 24.11 -4.43 7.31
N THR A 25 25.10 -3.80 6.67
CA THR A 25 26.23 -3.17 7.35
C THR A 25 25.97 -1.69 7.60
N ARG A 26 26.74 -1.08 8.52
CA ARG A 26 26.63 0.35 8.79
C ARG A 26 27.11 1.20 7.59
N GLU A 27 28.09 0.71 6.86
CA GLU A 27 28.59 1.34 5.64
C GLU A 27 27.51 1.41 4.55
N GLU A 28 26.83 0.28 4.30
CA GLU A 28 25.72 0.23 3.35
C GLU A 28 24.55 1.13 3.78
N ALA A 29 24.18 1.08 5.05
CA ALA A 29 23.12 1.93 5.60
C ALA A 29 23.47 3.43 5.49
N SER A 30 24.76 3.80 5.68
CA SER A 30 25.26 5.18 5.54
C SER A 30 25.15 5.71 4.12
N LEU A 31 25.27 4.84 3.12
CA LEU A 31 25.09 5.22 1.72
C LEU A 31 23.60 5.33 1.36
N LEU A 32 22.80 4.35 1.78
CA LEU A 32 21.37 4.30 1.48
C LEU A 32 20.59 5.46 2.09
N ILE A 33 20.92 5.89 3.32
CA ILE A 33 20.20 6.96 4.00
C ILE A 33 20.39 8.33 3.30
N GLU A 34 21.37 8.47 2.41
CA GLU A 34 21.57 9.67 1.57
C GLU A 34 20.54 9.79 0.44
N ASP A 35 19.82 8.70 0.13
CA ASP A 35 18.67 8.72 -0.75
C ASP A 35 17.45 9.25 0.01
N PRO A 36 16.76 10.30 -0.49
CA PRO A 36 15.58 10.86 0.17
C PRO A 36 14.44 9.86 0.37
N LEU A 37 14.29 8.85 -0.49
CA LEU A 37 13.27 7.80 -0.33
C LEU A 37 13.52 6.95 0.93
N TYR A 38 14.79 6.61 1.23
CA TYR A 38 15.14 5.90 2.45
C TYR A 38 14.97 6.79 3.68
N LEU A 39 15.40 8.04 3.61
CA LEU A 39 15.23 8.98 4.71
C LEU A 39 13.74 9.18 5.06
N GLY A 40 12.89 9.43 4.06
CA GLY A 40 11.45 9.63 4.28
C GLY A 40 10.80 8.42 4.95
N VAL A 41 11.09 7.23 4.45
CA VAL A 41 10.59 5.98 5.03
C VAL A 41 11.08 5.77 6.47
N LEU A 42 12.34 6.09 6.80
CA LEU A 42 12.86 5.98 8.16
C LEU A 42 12.26 7.03 9.10
N MET A 43 11.95 8.22 8.61
CA MET A 43 11.20 9.24 9.37
C MET A 43 9.81 8.72 9.75
N ILE A 44 9.08 8.11 8.81
CA ILE A 44 7.79 7.47 9.10
C ILE A 44 7.97 6.36 10.14
N LYS A 45 8.95 5.48 9.94
CA LYS A 45 9.21 4.36 10.83
C LYS A 45 9.54 4.79 12.25
N ASN A 46 10.19 5.94 12.41
CA ASN A 46 10.54 6.52 13.71
C ASN A 46 9.42 7.38 14.33
N GLY A 47 8.34 7.66 13.59
CA GLY A 47 7.26 8.54 14.03
C GLY A 47 7.58 10.04 13.91
N ASP A 48 8.59 10.40 13.12
CA ASP A 48 8.95 11.80 12.83
C ASP A 48 8.16 12.38 11.66
N ALA A 49 7.45 11.53 10.89
CA ALA A 49 6.56 11.89 9.81
C ALA A 49 5.36 10.94 9.75
N ASP A 50 4.21 11.44 9.31
CA ASP A 50 2.97 10.68 9.18
C ASP A 50 2.83 9.98 7.83
N GLY A 51 3.55 10.46 6.81
CA GLY A 51 3.51 9.93 5.45
C GLY A 51 4.56 10.55 4.56
N GLU A 52 4.70 9.97 3.36
CA GLU A 52 5.64 10.43 2.33
C GLU A 52 4.91 10.63 1.01
N VAL A 53 5.21 11.73 0.34
CA VAL A 53 4.81 12.00 -1.04
C VAL A 53 6.04 11.99 -1.91
N SER A 54 6.15 11.00 -2.78
CA SER A 54 7.32 10.78 -3.64
C SER A 54 6.94 10.17 -4.99
N GLY A 55 7.93 9.96 -5.87
CA GLY A 55 7.74 9.27 -7.14
C GLY A 55 7.75 10.15 -8.38
N ALA A 56 7.91 11.46 -8.26
CA ALA A 56 7.96 12.37 -9.42
C ALA A 56 9.18 12.11 -10.32
N ASP A 57 10.29 11.64 -9.74
CA ASP A 57 11.58 11.41 -10.41
C ASP A 57 12.12 9.98 -10.18
N HIS A 58 11.25 9.06 -9.77
CA HIS A 58 11.62 7.67 -9.44
C HIS A 58 10.58 6.68 -9.98
N ALA A 59 11.05 5.48 -10.34
CA ALA A 59 10.15 4.39 -10.67
C ALA A 59 9.38 3.91 -9.41
N THR A 60 8.16 3.42 -9.60
CA THR A 60 7.31 2.89 -8.50
C THR A 60 8.06 1.88 -7.63
N GLY A 61 8.85 0.98 -8.24
CA GLY A 61 9.63 -0.03 -7.51
C GLY A 61 10.70 0.58 -6.60
N ASP A 62 11.28 1.72 -6.94
CA ASP A 62 12.30 2.38 -6.12
C ASP A 62 11.68 3.06 -4.90
N VAL A 63 10.49 3.64 -5.05
CA VAL A 63 9.71 4.20 -3.94
C VAL A 63 9.23 3.10 -2.99
N LEU A 64 8.70 2.00 -3.53
CA LEU A 64 8.12 0.93 -2.72
C LEU A 64 9.17 0.07 -2.00
N ARG A 65 10.39 -0.06 -2.55
CA ARG A 65 11.44 -0.90 -1.97
C ARG A 65 11.80 -0.52 -0.54
N PRO A 66 12.13 0.73 -0.19
CA PRO A 66 12.40 1.10 1.20
C PRO A 66 11.16 0.95 2.10
N ALA A 67 9.95 1.26 1.60
CA ALA A 67 8.72 1.08 2.36
C ALA A 67 8.51 -0.38 2.77
N PHE A 68 8.68 -1.34 1.85
CA PHE A 68 8.60 -2.78 2.16
C PHE A 68 9.69 -3.25 3.12
N GLN A 69 10.86 -2.64 3.06
CA GLN A 69 11.99 -3.04 3.90
C GLN A 69 11.84 -2.59 5.35
N TYR A 70 11.31 -1.38 5.58
CA TYR A 70 11.37 -0.72 6.89
C TYR A 70 10.00 -0.47 7.52
N VAL A 71 8.99 -0.02 6.77
CA VAL A 71 7.64 0.22 7.32
C VAL A 71 6.85 -1.08 7.37
N LYS A 72 6.87 -1.87 6.29
CA LYS A 72 6.11 -3.12 6.11
C LYS A 72 4.60 -2.86 6.01
N THR A 73 3.81 -3.94 6.09
CA THR A 73 2.35 -3.91 6.08
C THR A 73 1.77 -3.66 7.47
N ALA A 74 0.53 -3.18 7.53
CA ALA A 74 -0.23 -3.10 8.76
C ALA A 74 -0.48 -4.50 9.36
N PRO A 75 -0.65 -4.62 10.69
CA PRO A 75 -0.99 -5.89 11.32
C PRO A 75 -2.22 -6.55 10.68
N GLY A 76 -2.13 -7.84 10.39
CA GLY A 76 -3.21 -8.61 9.76
C GLY A 76 -3.32 -8.46 8.24
N ILE A 77 -2.51 -7.62 7.60
CA ILE A 77 -2.45 -7.44 6.15
C ILE A 77 -1.15 -8.07 5.63
N SER A 78 -1.25 -9.06 4.75
CA SER A 78 -0.10 -9.75 4.17
C SER A 78 0.31 -9.17 2.82
N VAL A 79 -0.56 -8.41 2.17
CA VAL A 79 -0.37 -7.86 0.82
C VAL A 79 -0.32 -6.32 0.85
N VAL A 80 0.61 -5.77 0.08
CA VAL A 80 0.64 -4.31 -0.18
C VAL A 80 -0.14 -4.03 -1.46
N SER A 81 -0.99 -3.01 -1.45
CA SER A 81 -1.79 -2.62 -2.61
C SER A 81 -1.77 -1.13 -2.84
N GLY A 82 -1.95 -0.73 -4.09
CA GLY A 82 -2.12 0.67 -4.47
C GLY A 82 -3.59 1.03 -4.65
N ALA A 83 -4.01 2.18 -4.16
CA ALA A 83 -5.35 2.68 -4.32
C ALA A 83 -5.36 4.04 -5.03
N PHE A 84 -6.21 4.19 -6.05
CA PHE A 84 -6.47 5.47 -6.70
C PHE A 84 -7.73 6.11 -6.11
N ILE A 85 -7.60 7.32 -5.59
CA ILE A 85 -8.73 8.13 -5.16
C ILE A 85 -9.12 9.01 -6.33
N MET A 86 -10.29 8.73 -6.92
CA MET A 86 -10.84 9.44 -8.06
C MET A 86 -11.87 10.46 -7.59
N ILE A 87 -11.66 11.73 -7.96
CA ILE A 87 -12.60 12.81 -7.64
C ILE A 87 -13.30 13.22 -8.94
N LEU A 88 -14.57 12.87 -9.03
CA LEU A 88 -15.41 13.13 -10.21
C LEU A 88 -16.14 14.47 -10.09
N GLN A 89 -16.37 15.13 -11.22
CA GLN A 89 -17.19 16.34 -11.28
C GLN A 89 -18.66 16.04 -10.97
N ASP A 90 -19.17 14.91 -11.50
CA ASP A 90 -20.53 14.46 -11.28
C ASP A 90 -20.68 13.78 -9.92
N LYS A 91 -21.28 14.49 -8.99
CA LYS A 91 -21.45 14.12 -7.59
C LYS A 91 -22.42 12.96 -7.34
N LYS A 92 -23.13 12.49 -8.38
CA LYS A 92 -24.04 11.34 -8.25
C LYS A 92 -23.30 10.00 -8.15
N PHE A 93 -22.02 9.93 -8.55
CA PHE A 93 -21.21 8.72 -8.47
C PHE A 93 -20.43 8.66 -7.17
N GLY A 94 -20.31 7.45 -6.61
CA GLY A 94 -19.59 7.21 -5.36
C GLY A 94 -20.16 8.01 -4.18
N GLU A 95 -19.29 8.42 -3.29
CA GLU A 95 -19.64 9.30 -2.17
C GLU A 95 -19.31 10.75 -2.52
N ASP A 96 -20.33 11.52 -2.88
CA ASP A 96 -20.20 12.91 -3.36
C ASP A 96 -19.12 13.07 -4.46
N GLY A 97 -19.09 12.15 -5.43
CA GLY A 97 -18.13 12.14 -6.52
C GLY A 97 -16.80 11.47 -6.21
N VAL A 98 -16.60 10.91 -5.03
CA VAL A 98 -15.38 10.20 -4.66
C VAL A 98 -15.56 8.70 -4.87
N LEU A 99 -14.63 8.11 -5.64
CA LEU A 99 -14.50 6.67 -5.85
C LEU A 99 -13.07 6.24 -5.56
N ILE A 100 -12.90 5.03 -5.03
CA ILE A 100 -11.60 4.44 -4.81
C ILE A 100 -11.48 3.15 -5.62
N PHE A 101 -10.40 3.05 -6.40
CA PHE A 101 -10.08 1.87 -7.22
C PHE A 101 -8.80 1.20 -6.73
N ALA A 102 -8.84 -0.08 -6.46
CA ALA A 102 -7.69 -0.89 -6.05
C ALA A 102 -7.82 -2.35 -6.55
N ASP A 103 -6.71 -3.05 -6.81
CA ASP A 103 -5.35 -2.54 -6.93
C ASP A 103 -5.14 -1.99 -8.35
N GLY A 104 -4.43 -0.89 -8.46
CA GLY A 104 -4.18 -0.27 -9.75
C GLY A 104 -2.70 -0.23 -10.16
N ALA A 105 -1.76 -0.63 -9.29
CA ALA A 105 -0.35 -0.38 -9.56
C ALA A 105 0.65 -1.38 -8.97
N VAL A 106 0.30 -2.17 -7.95
CA VAL A 106 1.25 -2.97 -7.17
C VAL A 106 1.11 -4.46 -7.43
N HIS A 107 -0.13 -4.97 -7.48
CA HIS A 107 -0.45 -6.40 -7.61
C HIS A 107 -1.13 -6.71 -8.95
N PRO A 108 -0.39 -7.14 -9.99
CA PRO A 108 -0.97 -7.35 -11.32
C PRO A 108 -1.99 -8.49 -11.38
N ASN A 109 -1.79 -9.54 -10.59
CA ASN A 109 -2.67 -10.71 -10.58
C ASN A 109 -2.72 -11.33 -9.17
N PRO A 110 -3.47 -10.71 -8.23
CA PRO A 110 -3.62 -11.26 -6.88
C PRO A 110 -4.38 -12.58 -6.90
N THR A 111 -4.08 -13.46 -5.94
CA THR A 111 -4.90 -14.63 -5.61
C THR A 111 -6.25 -14.17 -5.04
N ASP A 112 -7.20 -15.10 -4.87
CA ASP A 112 -8.50 -14.84 -4.26
C ASP A 112 -8.35 -14.26 -2.83
N LYS A 113 -7.47 -14.82 -2.02
CA LYS A 113 -7.17 -14.35 -0.68
C LYS A 113 -6.53 -12.95 -0.68
N GLU A 114 -5.53 -12.73 -1.51
CA GLU A 114 -4.89 -11.41 -1.64
C GLU A 114 -5.88 -10.36 -2.13
N LEU A 115 -6.76 -10.71 -3.08
CA LEU A 115 -7.80 -9.79 -3.56
C LEU A 115 -8.80 -9.41 -2.45
N ALA A 116 -9.14 -10.34 -1.57
CA ALA A 116 -9.96 -10.07 -0.39
C ALA A 116 -9.24 -9.14 0.60
N GLU A 117 -7.96 -9.39 0.88
CA GLU A 117 -7.14 -8.51 1.74
C GLU A 117 -7.00 -7.11 1.15
N ILE A 118 -6.81 -6.98 -0.17
CA ILE A 118 -6.80 -5.69 -0.89
C ILE A 118 -8.11 -4.93 -0.68
N ALA A 119 -9.25 -5.61 -0.81
CA ALA A 119 -10.57 -4.99 -0.60
C ALA A 119 -10.72 -4.44 0.83
N VAL A 120 -10.36 -5.23 1.84
CA VAL A 120 -10.43 -4.83 3.25
C VAL A 120 -9.45 -3.68 3.56
N ALA A 121 -8.21 -3.78 3.10
CA ALA A 121 -7.22 -2.71 3.27
C ALA A 121 -7.67 -1.40 2.59
N THR A 122 -8.29 -1.49 1.41
CA THR A 122 -8.83 -0.33 0.69
C THR A 122 -10.02 0.29 1.44
N ALA A 123 -10.85 -0.52 2.11
CA ALA A 123 -11.92 -0.01 2.97
C ALA A 123 -11.36 0.83 4.14
N HIS A 124 -10.28 0.36 4.78
CA HIS A 124 -9.61 1.14 5.82
C HIS A 124 -9.06 2.47 5.27
N THR A 125 -8.46 2.45 4.09
CA THR A 125 -7.98 3.67 3.40
C THR A 125 -9.13 4.63 3.11
N ALA A 126 -10.28 4.13 2.63
CA ALA A 126 -11.47 4.94 2.36
C ALA A 126 -12.00 5.64 3.62
N ARG A 127 -12.04 4.94 4.75
CA ARG A 127 -12.42 5.55 6.04
C ARG A 127 -11.41 6.60 6.51
N ALA A 128 -10.12 6.26 6.47
CA ALA A 128 -9.06 7.09 7.02
C ALA A 128 -8.80 8.36 6.19
N ILE A 129 -8.80 8.26 4.87
CA ILE A 129 -8.46 9.36 3.95
C ILE A 129 -9.72 9.96 3.33
N GLY A 130 -10.68 9.12 2.91
CA GLY A 130 -11.92 9.56 2.30
C GLY A 130 -12.94 10.12 3.29
N GLY A 131 -12.90 9.68 4.55
CA GLY A 131 -13.78 10.12 5.60
C GLY A 131 -15.23 9.62 5.48
N PHE A 132 -15.48 8.55 4.70
CA PHE A 132 -16.80 7.98 4.48
C PHE A 132 -16.82 6.47 4.74
N GLU A 133 -18.01 5.91 4.94
CA GLU A 133 -18.20 4.46 5.07
C GLU A 133 -18.24 3.80 3.70
N PRO A 134 -17.25 2.95 3.36
CA PRO A 134 -17.11 2.40 2.02
C PRO A 134 -18.15 1.30 1.73
N LYS A 135 -18.63 1.30 0.48
CA LYS A 135 -19.36 0.18 -0.13
C LYS A 135 -18.50 -0.40 -1.22
N ILE A 136 -18.14 -1.69 -1.11
CA ILE A 136 -17.17 -2.32 -1.99
C ILE A 136 -17.87 -3.17 -3.05
N ALA A 137 -17.49 -2.97 -4.31
CA ALA A 137 -17.82 -3.86 -5.41
C ALA A 137 -16.56 -4.59 -5.87
N MET A 138 -16.58 -5.91 -5.82
CA MET A 138 -15.54 -6.77 -6.39
C MET A 138 -15.84 -6.99 -7.86
N LEU A 139 -14.92 -6.59 -8.75
CA LEU A 139 -15.17 -6.56 -10.19
C LEU A 139 -14.49 -7.72 -10.90
N SER A 140 -15.19 -8.27 -11.90
CA SER A 140 -14.65 -9.18 -12.90
C SER A 140 -15.02 -8.69 -14.30
N PHE A 141 -14.50 -9.33 -15.36
CA PHE A 141 -14.91 -9.05 -16.72
C PHE A 141 -16.33 -9.54 -17.07
N SER A 142 -16.94 -10.32 -16.17
CA SER A 142 -18.23 -10.96 -16.38
C SER A 142 -19.31 -10.33 -15.51
N THR A 143 -20.50 -10.18 -16.06
CA THR A 143 -21.71 -9.92 -15.25
C THR A 143 -22.02 -11.16 -14.42
N LYS A 144 -22.47 -10.98 -13.19
CA LYS A 144 -22.72 -12.04 -12.23
C LYS A 144 -23.50 -13.21 -12.85
N GLY A 145 -22.89 -14.40 -12.87
CA GLY A 145 -23.46 -15.64 -13.40
C GLY A 145 -23.49 -15.76 -14.93
N SER A 146 -22.88 -14.83 -15.69
CA SER A 146 -22.93 -14.84 -17.16
C SER A 146 -21.77 -15.59 -17.84
N ALA A 147 -20.69 -15.88 -17.11
CA ALA A 147 -19.56 -16.65 -17.62
C ALA A 147 -18.96 -17.55 -16.54
N GLU A 148 -18.48 -18.71 -16.96
CA GLU A 148 -17.69 -19.66 -16.17
C GLU A 148 -16.22 -19.50 -16.57
N HIS A 149 -15.38 -19.03 -15.66
CA HIS A 149 -13.96 -18.84 -15.89
C HIS A 149 -13.22 -18.67 -14.55
N GLU A 150 -11.98 -19.18 -14.47
CA GLU A 150 -11.15 -19.12 -13.25
C GLU A 150 -11.00 -17.70 -12.67
N LEU A 151 -10.89 -16.68 -13.51
CA LEU A 151 -10.82 -15.29 -13.09
C LEU A 151 -12.13 -14.77 -12.50
N VAL A 152 -13.28 -15.33 -12.91
CA VAL A 152 -14.59 -15.02 -12.31
C VAL A 152 -14.73 -15.72 -10.98
N ASP A 153 -14.38 -17.01 -10.93
CA ASP A 153 -14.40 -17.82 -9.70
C ASP A 153 -13.51 -17.21 -8.61
N LYS A 154 -12.33 -16.74 -8.99
CA LYS A 154 -11.43 -16.00 -8.11
C LYS A 154 -12.13 -14.82 -7.42
N VAL A 155 -12.85 -13.99 -8.18
CA VAL A 155 -13.55 -12.82 -7.63
C VAL A 155 -14.72 -13.25 -6.73
N VAL A 156 -15.43 -14.32 -7.09
CA VAL A 156 -16.52 -14.88 -6.27
C VAL A 156 -15.98 -15.37 -4.92
N ILE A 157 -14.87 -16.11 -4.94
CA ILE A 157 -14.23 -16.62 -3.72
C ILE A 157 -13.70 -15.45 -2.88
N ALA A 158 -12.97 -14.52 -3.50
CA ALA A 158 -12.45 -13.33 -2.83
C ALA A 158 -13.55 -12.51 -2.16
N THR A 159 -14.72 -12.38 -2.80
CA THR A 159 -15.86 -11.67 -2.23
C THR A 159 -16.36 -12.33 -0.93
N LYS A 160 -16.45 -13.65 -0.91
CA LYS A 160 -16.85 -14.40 0.29
C LYS A 160 -15.83 -14.21 1.43
N ILE A 161 -14.55 -14.35 1.11
CA ILE A 161 -13.47 -14.16 2.08
C ILE A 161 -13.51 -12.72 2.64
N ALA A 162 -13.66 -11.71 1.79
CA ALA A 162 -13.74 -10.32 2.22
C ALA A 162 -14.93 -10.07 3.15
N GLN A 163 -16.11 -10.69 2.89
CA GLN A 163 -17.28 -10.62 3.77
C GLN A 163 -17.07 -11.30 5.12
N GLU A 164 -16.27 -12.37 5.17
CA GLU A 164 -15.89 -13.01 6.42
C GLU A 164 -14.88 -12.19 7.23
N MET A 165 -13.97 -11.48 6.55
CA MET A 165 -12.95 -10.63 7.18
C MET A 165 -13.52 -9.30 7.70
N ALA A 166 -14.52 -8.76 7.03
CA ALA A 166 -15.16 -7.48 7.34
C ALA A 166 -16.67 -7.55 7.05
N PRO A 167 -17.47 -8.16 7.93
CA PRO A 167 -18.90 -8.34 7.77
C PRO A 167 -19.72 -7.05 7.81
#